data_fc40e4504ee3d8a233e6b7e2479e0b47
#
_entry.id   fc40e4504ee3d8a233e6b7e2479e0b47
#
_cell.length_a   1.000
_cell.length_b   1.000
_cell.length_c   1.000
_cell.angle_alpha   90.00
_cell.angle_beta   90.00
_cell.angle_gamma   90.00
#
_symmetry.space_group_name_H-M   'P 1'
#
loop_
_entity.id
_entity.type
_entity.pdbx_description
1 polymer ?
#
loop_
_entity_poly.entity_id
_entity_poly.type
_entity_poly.pdbx_seq_one_letter_code
_entity_poly.pdbx_strand_id
1 'polypeptide(L)'
;MKMVVKSAFCGLFALLLLVACGGTKQGGEVNLSDFIEEGTIENDHTLAFRNALEHCKKVGATKLVVPAGDYNIYPDYAFEKYQYVSNNTAALKRILFDVAGMQDFEIDGTGANLLFHGYIVPFTVDSSKNVTIGGFTIDYARAFHSEGLITNVGEGWADLSFDDEYKYEIINGCLHFFDDRGETYPTSHLLEWNSERREPELMGADYWLKQNTVPAEQQPDGTVRIFHNRLNVKPGNVLMLGPGGHRHRYSPCVVINHSSGVLVRDMNIYHCGGMGVVAQFSSDIEVNKVNIKPREGGRMVSITADATHFSHCTGYIRLIDCEIFNQIDDATNIHGMYGMVMQRRAADKVLVKFPHEQQYGLDILQPGKKCEILHQYSLITHSYPVVKECRRLNKEWYEVTFTEPLGDSLRVTDLITTLDYPEVLIKGCRMGNNRARGLLLGSRAKTIVEDCYFHIPGAAILLEGDGYYWFEQAGVRDVIIRNNVFDNCNYGYFQWGKACIATGNGPRESKLESRYNRNVVIENNTFRVFDPRILNFVSTDSCLFVNNKIEKSADYEYTLGETRPFVFDGCSNMDIRTE
;
A
#
# COMPACT_ATOMS: atom_id res chain seq x y z
N MET A 1 62.83 26.07 61.07
CA MET A 1 64.17 25.58 60.79
C MET A 1 64.08 24.39 59.86
N LYS A 2 64.78 24.52 58.76
CA LYS A 2 65.05 23.48 57.71
C LYS A 2 63.92 23.08 56.79
N MET A 3 64.09 23.00 55.58
CA MET A 3 65.01 23.45 54.51
C MET A 3 64.38 22.88 53.20
N VAL A 4 64.38 23.68 52.21
CA VAL A 4 63.91 23.46 50.82
C VAL A 4 64.78 22.41 50.14
N VAL A 5 64.19 21.50 49.36
CA VAL A 5 64.84 20.98 48.15
C VAL A 5 63.80 20.92 47.04
N LYS A 6 64.07 21.74 46.01
CA LYS A 6 63.43 21.65 44.69
C LYS A 6 64.10 20.54 43.89
N SER A 7 63.30 19.66 43.28
CA SER A 7 63.78 18.90 42.13
C SER A 7 62.78 19.03 41.01
N ALA A 8 63.21 19.64 39.92
CA ALA A 8 62.50 19.74 38.67
C ALA A 8 62.51 18.38 37.92
N PHE A 9 61.36 17.87 37.57
CA PHE A 9 61.25 16.78 36.62
C PHE A 9 60.65 17.33 35.33
N CYS A 10 61.46 17.43 34.28
CA CYS A 10 61.06 17.61 32.92
C CYS A 10 60.30 16.34 32.44
N GLY A 11 59.02 16.42 32.41
CA GLY A 11 58.20 15.39 31.75
C GLY A 11 57.93 15.74 30.27
N LEU A 12 58.58 15.00 29.41
CA LEU A 12 58.36 15.04 27.95
C LEU A 12 57.00 14.50 27.66
N PHE A 13 56.01 15.37 27.33
CA PHE A 13 54.71 14.95 26.79
C PHE A 13 54.89 14.58 25.31
N ALA A 14 55.06 13.31 25.04
CA ALA A 14 54.93 12.78 23.69
C ALA A 14 53.44 12.82 23.27
N LEU A 15 53.08 13.80 22.43
CA LEU A 15 51.80 13.89 21.81
C LEU A 15 51.70 12.78 20.74
N LEU A 16 51.11 11.65 21.10
CA LEU A 16 50.68 10.63 20.12
C LEU A 16 49.52 11.20 19.34
N LEU A 17 49.80 11.79 18.19
CA LEU A 17 48.82 12.03 17.13
C LEU A 17 48.35 10.66 16.62
N LEU A 18 47.23 10.15 17.17
CA LEU A 18 46.43 9.14 16.54
C LEU A 18 45.79 9.80 15.31
N VAL A 19 46.47 9.72 14.16
CA VAL A 19 45.84 9.90 12.87
C VAL A 19 44.88 8.72 12.72
N ALA A 20 43.61 8.92 13.07
CA ALA A 20 42.55 8.05 12.62
C ALA A 20 42.42 8.25 11.11
N CYS A 21 43.20 7.47 10.36
CA CYS A 21 42.86 7.21 8.96
C CYS A 21 41.49 6.52 8.96
N GLY A 22 40.41 7.30 8.93
CA GLY A 22 39.11 6.86 8.49
C GLY A 22 39.19 6.53 6.98
N GLY A 23 39.85 5.44 6.65
CA GLY A 23 39.69 4.81 5.37
C GLY A 23 38.23 4.38 5.33
N THR A 24 37.40 5.05 4.50
CA THR A 24 36.15 4.50 4.01
C THR A 24 36.52 3.12 3.44
N LYS A 25 36.23 2.06 4.18
CA LYS A 25 36.21 0.72 3.58
C LYS A 25 35.15 0.81 2.50
N GLN A 26 35.59 0.87 1.26
CA GLN A 26 34.73 0.67 0.10
C GLN A 26 34.28 -0.79 0.26
N GLY A 27 33.06 -0.98 0.76
CA GLY A 27 32.46 -2.30 0.95
C GLY A 27 32.42 -2.97 -0.43
N GLY A 28 32.91 -4.20 -0.53
CA GLY A 28 32.94 -4.95 -1.76
C GLY A 28 31.56 -5.44 -2.17
N GLU A 29 31.51 -6.00 -3.35
CA GLU A 29 30.38 -6.77 -3.86
C GLU A 29 30.42 -8.19 -3.27
N VAL A 30 29.25 -8.73 -2.90
CA VAL A 30 29.04 -10.12 -2.47
C VAL A 30 28.16 -10.80 -3.51
N ASN A 31 28.52 -12.02 -3.91
CA ASN A 31 27.77 -12.80 -4.86
C ASN A 31 27.05 -13.96 -4.18
N LEU A 32 25.74 -14.10 -4.44
CA LEU A 32 24.95 -15.22 -3.87
C LEU A 32 25.52 -16.58 -4.24
N SER A 33 26.18 -16.72 -5.41
CA SER A 33 26.79 -17.99 -5.83
C SER A 33 27.74 -18.59 -4.79
N ASP A 34 28.40 -17.75 -4.00
CA ASP A 34 29.35 -18.19 -2.95
C ASP A 34 28.65 -18.91 -1.79
N PHE A 35 27.34 -18.86 -1.71
CA PHE A 35 26.52 -19.40 -0.63
C PHE A 35 25.56 -20.50 -1.07
N ILE A 36 25.41 -20.74 -2.38
CA ILE A 36 24.39 -21.66 -2.93
C ILE A 36 24.69 -23.11 -2.55
N GLU A 37 25.94 -23.57 -2.67
CA GLU A 37 26.31 -24.94 -2.42
C GLU A 37 26.03 -25.36 -0.97
N GLU A 38 26.41 -24.54 0.00
CA GLU A 38 26.21 -24.80 1.44
C GLU A 38 24.81 -24.44 1.95
N GLY A 39 24.12 -23.51 1.28
CA GLY A 39 22.84 -22.93 1.72
C GLY A 39 21.62 -23.50 1.00
N THR A 40 21.77 -24.42 0.04
CA THR A 40 20.63 -25.07 -0.63
C THR A 40 20.31 -26.41 0.02
N ILE A 41 19.07 -26.52 0.54
CA ILE A 41 18.61 -27.73 1.22
C ILE A 41 17.35 -28.23 0.49
N GLU A 42 17.40 -29.41 -0.09
CA GLU A 42 16.25 -30.05 -0.78
C GLU A 42 15.53 -29.11 -1.77
N ASN A 43 16.29 -28.34 -2.58
CA ASN A 43 15.78 -27.35 -3.51
C ASN A 43 15.23 -26.05 -2.85
N ASP A 44 15.43 -25.85 -1.54
CA ASP A 44 15.18 -24.60 -0.83
C ASP A 44 16.46 -23.74 -0.79
N HIS A 45 16.42 -22.56 -1.38
CA HIS A 45 17.56 -21.64 -1.45
C HIS A 45 17.55 -20.60 -0.31
N THR A 46 16.54 -20.59 0.56
CA THR A 46 16.32 -19.54 1.56
C THR A 46 17.53 -19.34 2.48
N LEU A 47 18.18 -20.43 2.92
CA LEU A 47 19.35 -20.34 3.79
C LEU A 47 20.55 -19.72 3.07
N ALA A 48 20.73 -19.97 1.76
CA ALA A 48 21.78 -19.32 0.97
C ALA A 48 21.60 -17.79 0.92
N PHE A 49 20.38 -17.32 0.65
CA PHE A 49 20.04 -15.91 0.67
C PHE A 49 20.26 -15.26 2.04
N ARG A 50 19.83 -15.94 3.09
CA ARG A 50 20.05 -15.51 4.46
C ARG A 50 21.54 -15.35 4.78
N ASN A 51 22.34 -16.37 4.51
CA ASN A 51 23.78 -16.38 4.76
C ASN A 51 24.50 -15.27 3.99
N ALA A 52 24.14 -15.06 2.72
CA ALA A 52 24.68 -13.99 1.87
C ALA A 52 24.38 -12.60 2.47
N LEU A 53 23.13 -12.34 2.88
CA LEU A 53 22.75 -11.06 3.47
C LEU A 53 23.42 -10.83 4.84
N GLU A 54 23.50 -11.86 5.69
CA GLU A 54 24.22 -11.79 6.97
C GLU A 54 25.72 -11.52 6.74
N HIS A 55 26.32 -12.13 5.71
CA HIS A 55 27.70 -11.82 5.33
C HIS A 55 27.85 -10.37 4.86
N CYS A 56 26.95 -9.87 3.99
CA CYS A 56 26.95 -8.45 3.59
C CYS A 56 26.96 -7.51 4.79
N LYS A 57 26.09 -7.75 5.77
CA LYS A 57 26.03 -6.96 7.00
C LYS A 57 27.35 -7.04 7.80
N LYS A 58 27.94 -8.21 7.90
CA LYS A 58 29.17 -8.45 8.65
C LYS A 58 30.39 -7.74 8.06
N VAL A 59 30.52 -7.74 6.72
CA VAL A 59 31.68 -7.15 6.03
C VAL A 59 31.46 -5.70 5.61
N GLY A 60 30.23 -5.17 5.76
CA GLY A 60 29.85 -3.84 5.29
C GLY A 60 29.86 -3.76 3.76
N ALA A 61 29.32 -4.75 3.08
CA ALA A 61 29.19 -4.77 1.62
C ALA A 61 28.28 -3.63 1.13
N THR A 62 28.56 -3.13 -0.07
CA THR A 62 27.73 -2.13 -0.74
C THR A 62 26.78 -2.76 -1.75
N LYS A 63 27.00 -4.01 -2.14
CA LYS A 63 26.15 -4.70 -3.10
C LYS A 63 26.06 -6.20 -2.83
N LEU A 64 24.85 -6.75 -2.96
CA LEU A 64 24.58 -8.18 -3.08
C LEU A 64 24.09 -8.46 -4.49
N VAL A 65 24.81 -9.28 -5.24
CA VAL A 65 24.41 -9.75 -6.57
C VAL A 65 23.74 -11.11 -6.44
N VAL A 66 22.53 -11.22 -6.95
CA VAL A 66 21.79 -12.48 -7.12
C VAL A 66 21.84 -12.82 -8.62
N PRO A 67 22.57 -13.84 -9.03
CA PRO A 67 22.69 -14.21 -10.45
C PRO A 67 21.35 -14.55 -11.08
N ALA A 68 21.26 -14.41 -12.41
CA ALA A 68 20.11 -14.87 -13.18
C ALA A 68 19.88 -16.38 -12.94
N GLY A 69 18.64 -16.76 -12.68
CA GLY A 69 18.25 -18.15 -12.38
C GLY A 69 16.93 -18.24 -11.66
N ASP A 70 16.49 -19.46 -11.40
CA ASP A 70 15.25 -19.78 -10.70
C ASP A 70 15.55 -20.23 -9.27
N TYR A 71 14.94 -19.59 -8.30
CA TYR A 71 15.18 -19.84 -6.88
C TYR A 71 13.86 -20.14 -6.15
N ASN A 72 13.79 -21.32 -5.52
CA ASN A 72 12.68 -21.67 -4.63
C ASN A 72 12.96 -21.16 -3.21
N ILE A 73 11.97 -20.50 -2.62
CA ILE A 73 12.08 -19.86 -1.32
C ILE A 73 10.97 -20.39 -0.39
N TYR A 74 11.36 -20.99 0.73
CA TYR A 74 10.47 -21.58 1.73
C TYR A 74 10.59 -20.83 3.08
N PRO A 75 9.57 -20.92 3.96
CA PRO A 75 9.58 -20.13 5.20
C PRO A 75 10.55 -20.67 6.26
N ASP A 76 11.04 -21.90 6.14
CA ASP A 76 11.72 -22.62 7.23
C ASP A 76 13.03 -21.97 7.67
N TYR A 77 13.79 -21.42 6.73
CA TYR A 77 15.07 -20.73 7.00
C TYR A 77 15.02 -19.21 6.87
N ALA A 78 13.84 -18.64 6.62
CA ALA A 78 13.66 -17.20 6.51
C ALA A 78 13.93 -16.47 7.84
N PHE A 79 14.26 -15.17 7.78
CA PHE A 79 14.29 -14.35 8.98
C PHE A 79 12.91 -14.25 9.62
N GLU A 80 12.87 -14.04 10.93
CA GLU A 80 11.64 -13.82 11.68
C GLU A 80 11.62 -12.45 12.35
N LYS A 81 10.54 -11.69 12.17
CA LYS A 81 10.37 -10.39 12.81
C LYS A 81 8.89 -10.09 13.02
N TYR A 82 8.52 -9.63 14.23
CA TYR A 82 7.19 -9.08 14.44
C TYR A 82 7.13 -7.67 13.85
N GLN A 83 6.17 -7.45 12.95
CA GLN A 83 6.01 -6.17 12.25
C GLN A 83 4.62 -5.59 12.43
N TYR A 84 4.57 -4.28 12.68
CA TYR A 84 3.40 -3.44 12.49
C TYR A 84 3.57 -2.72 11.15
N VAL A 85 2.69 -3.02 10.22
CA VAL A 85 2.70 -2.40 8.89
C VAL A 85 1.35 -1.75 8.67
N SER A 86 1.33 -0.47 8.30
CA SER A 86 0.11 0.30 8.04
C SER A 86 -0.80 -0.45 7.07
N ASN A 87 -2.07 -0.53 7.42
CA ASN A 87 -3.13 -1.16 6.62
C ASN A 87 -2.87 -2.64 6.29
N ASN A 88 -2.02 -3.31 7.08
CA ASN A 88 -1.71 -4.73 6.95
C ASN A 88 -1.89 -5.47 8.29
N THR A 89 -1.91 -6.79 8.24
CA THR A 89 -1.99 -7.62 9.43
C THR A 89 -0.68 -7.58 10.23
N ALA A 90 -0.73 -7.06 11.46
CA ALA A 90 0.40 -7.10 12.39
C ALA A 90 0.62 -8.55 12.87
N ALA A 91 1.82 -9.08 12.62
CA ALA A 91 2.15 -10.47 12.95
C ALA A 91 3.66 -10.71 12.97
N LEU A 92 4.04 -11.91 13.43
CA LEU A 92 5.38 -12.44 13.20
C LEU A 92 5.50 -12.82 11.72
N LYS A 93 6.38 -12.13 10.99
CA LYS A 93 6.60 -12.31 9.56
C LYS A 93 7.83 -13.18 9.30
N ARG A 94 7.75 -14.02 8.26
CA ARG A 94 8.90 -14.68 7.64
C ARG A 94 9.40 -13.77 6.52
N ILE A 95 10.70 -13.49 6.48
CA ILE A 95 11.29 -12.50 5.58
C ILE A 95 12.50 -13.11 4.87
N LEU A 96 12.58 -12.94 3.54
CA LEU A 96 13.75 -13.40 2.79
C LEU A 96 14.92 -12.42 2.96
N PHE A 97 14.71 -11.14 2.63
CA PHE A 97 15.73 -10.10 2.77
C PHE A 97 15.34 -9.11 3.88
N ASP A 98 15.89 -9.28 5.07
CA ASP A 98 15.76 -8.31 6.18
C ASP A 98 16.88 -7.28 6.12
N VAL A 99 16.73 -6.24 5.29
CA VAL A 99 17.68 -5.13 5.13
C VAL A 99 17.44 -4.13 6.26
N ALA A 100 18.09 -4.36 7.41
CA ALA A 100 17.93 -3.51 8.58
C ALA A 100 19.22 -2.80 8.95
N GLY A 101 19.17 -1.46 9.15
CA GLY A 101 20.29 -0.62 9.56
C GLY A 101 21.41 -0.52 8.52
N MET A 102 21.13 -0.78 7.25
CA MET A 102 22.12 -0.71 6.16
C MET A 102 22.12 0.68 5.51
N GLN A 103 23.27 1.05 4.97
CA GLN A 103 23.46 2.32 4.28
C GLN A 103 24.23 2.12 2.97
N ASP A 104 23.82 2.84 1.92
CA ASP A 104 24.45 2.82 0.60
C ASP A 104 24.58 1.39 0.06
N PHE A 105 23.45 0.64 0.07
CA PHE A 105 23.42 -0.78 -0.23
C PHE A 105 22.47 -1.10 -1.40
N GLU A 106 22.91 -1.96 -2.31
CA GLU A 106 22.12 -2.45 -3.44
C GLU A 106 21.93 -3.95 -3.37
N ILE A 107 20.71 -4.43 -3.68
CA ILE A 107 20.42 -5.83 -4.00
C ILE A 107 20.04 -5.89 -5.48
N ASP A 108 20.92 -6.49 -6.28
CA ASP A 108 20.77 -6.63 -7.73
C ASP A 108 20.41 -8.08 -8.07
N GLY A 109 19.18 -8.28 -8.48
CA GLY A 109 18.64 -9.57 -8.91
C GLY A 109 18.31 -9.61 -10.40
N THR A 110 19.10 -8.94 -11.22
CA THR A 110 18.85 -8.88 -12.66
C THR A 110 18.80 -10.27 -13.29
N GLY A 111 17.58 -10.67 -13.72
CA GLY A 111 17.29 -11.99 -14.29
C GLY A 111 17.03 -13.09 -13.27
N ALA A 112 16.97 -12.78 -11.98
CA ALA A 112 16.61 -13.73 -10.93
C ALA A 112 15.08 -13.86 -10.80
N ASN A 113 14.58 -15.09 -10.82
CA ASN A 113 13.19 -15.43 -10.58
C ASN A 113 13.06 -16.07 -9.19
N LEU A 114 12.31 -15.42 -8.30
CA LEU A 114 12.04 -15.93 -6.96
C LEU A 114 10.63 -16.53 -6.91
N LEU A 115 10.55 -17.84 -6.70
CA LEU A 115 9.30 -18.56 -6.50
C LEU A 115 9.11 -18.85 -5.00
N PHE A 116 8.13 -18.21 -4.41
CA PHE A 116 7.83 -18.34 -2.98
C PHE A 116 6.82 -19.45 -2.68
N HIS A 117 7.05 -20.19 -1.60
CA HIS A 117 6.20 -21.26 -1.12
C HIS A 117 5.67 -20.91 0.28
N GLY A 118 4.42 -20.41 0.34
CA GLY A 118 3.76 -20.02 1.60
C GLY A 118 3.96 -18.53 1.96
N TYR A 119 3.66 -18.18 3.22
CA TYR A 119 3.58 -16.80 3.69
C TYR A 119 4.95 -16.19 4.01
N ILE A 120 5.61 -15.62 3.03
CA ILE A 120 6.92 -14.98 3.13
C ILE A 120 6.84 -13.55 2.60
N VAL A 121 7.50 -12.60 3.27
CA VAL A 121 7.74 -11.23 2.81
C VAL A 121 9.06 -11.22 2.05
N PRO A 122 9.11 -10.95 0.74
CA PRO A 122 10.35 -10.92 -0.01
C PRO A 122 11.38 -9.94 0.53
N PHE A 123 10.99 -8.68 0.74
CA PHE A 123 11.93 -7.63 1.16
C PHE A 123 11.38 -6.80 2.31
N THR A 124 12.23 -6.56 3.32
CA THR A 124 12.01 -5.54 4.34
C THR A 124 13.21 -4.61 4.39
N VAL A 125 13.00 -3.31 4.25
CA VAL A 125 14.00 -2.24 4.43
C VAL A 125 13.62 -1.46 5.68
N ASP A 126 14.40 -1.56 6.74
CA ASP A 126 14.07 -0.99 8.04
C ASP A 126 15.25 -0.17 8.59
N SER A 127 14.98 1.07 9.00
CA SER A 127 15.97 1.98 9.58
C SER A 127 17.24 2.09 8.73
N SER A 128 17.09 2.14 7.41
CA SER A 128 18.15 2.08 6.41
C SER A 128 18.19 3.35 5.55
N LYS A 129 19.31 3.58 4.86
CA LYS A 129 19.49 4.77 4.04
C LYS A 129 20.15 4.45 2.70
N ASN A 130 19.65 5.07 1.60
CA ASN A 130 20.17 4.88 0.25
C ASN A 130 20.22 3.39 -0.12
N VAL A 131 19.07 2.73 -0.13
CA VAL A 131 18.94 1.31 -0.47
C VAL A 131 18.30 1.17 -1.84
N THR A 132 18.90 0.35 -2.71
CA THR A 132 18.33 -0.02 -4.01
C THR A 132 17.97 -1.51 -4.03
N ILE A 133 16.78 -1.85 -4.51
CA ILE A 133 16.33 -3.23 -4.76
C ILE A 133 15.84 -3.29 -6.21
N GLY A 134 16.38 -4.22 -7.00
CA GLY A 134 15.93 -4.29 -8.39
C GLY A 134 16.27 -5.57 -9.14
N GLY A 135 15.64 -5.68 -10.33
CA GLY A 135 15.94 -6.74 -11.29
C GLY A 135 15.20 -8.07 -11.11
N PHE A 136 14.39 -8.20 -10.06
CA PHE A 136 13.71 -9.46 -9.70
C PHE A 136 12.40 -9.70 -10.44
N THR A 137 12.13 -10.96 -10.73
CA THR A 137 10.78 -11.48 -10.97
C THR A 137 10.30 -12.25 -9.74
N ILE A 138 9.11 -11.90 -9.22
CA ILE A 138 8.54 -12.45 -8.00
C ILE A 138 7.21 -13.12 -8.31
N ASP A 139 7.07 -14.38 -7.90
CA ASP A 139 5.81 -15.12 -7.96
C ASP A 139 5.69 -16.08 -6.77
N TYR A 140 4.50 -16.63 -6.58
CA TYR A 140 4.19 -17.62 -5.56
C TYR A 140 3.66 -18.89 -6.20
N ALA A 141 4.15 -20.04 -5.77
CA ALA A 141 3.74 -21.34 -6.27
C ALA A 141 2.24 -21.60 -6.04
N ARG A 142 1.70 -21.12 -4.91
CA ARG A 142 0.27 -21.09 -4.61
C ARG A 142 -0.14 -19.63 -4.32
N ALA A 143 -1.04 -19.10 -5.14
CA ALA A 143 -1.61 -17.78 -4.92
C ALA A 143 -2.44 -17.73 -3.62
N PHE A 144 -2.51 -16.58 -2.96
CA PHE A 144 -3.26 -16.41 -1.71
C PHE A 144 -4.77 -16.28 -1.92
N HIS A 145 -5.22 -16.07 -3.14
CA HIS A 145 -6.61 -16.20 -3.59
C HIS A 145 -6.78 -17.50 -4.36
N SER A 146 -8.02 -17.87 -4.67
CA SER A 146 -8.36 -18.98 -5.57
C SER A 146 -9.25 -18.47 -6.68
N GLU A 147 -9.18 -19.08 -7.86
CA GLU A 147 -9.97 -18.71 -9.04
C GLU A 147 -10.76 -19.92 -9.52
N GLY A 148 -12.07 -19.79 -9.70
CA GLY A 148 -12.93 -20.83 -10.23
C GLY A 148 -13.64 -20.37 -11.49
N LEU A 149 -13.56 -21.15 -12.57
CA LEU A 149 -14.35 -20.93 -13.77
C LEU A 149 -15.83 -21.19 -13.45
N ILE A 150 -16.70 -20.21 -13.69
CA ILE A 150 -18.14 -20.34 -13.51
C ILE A 150 -18.70 -21.17 -14.66
N THR A 151 -19.17 -22.37 -14.38
CA THR A 151 -19.71 -23.29 -15.39
C THR A 151 -21.22 -23.23 -15.50
N ASN A 152 -21.90 -22.97 -14.37
CA ASN A 152 -23.35 -22.90 -14.32
C ASN A 152 -23.80 -21.98 -13.17
N VAL A 153 -25.01 -21.42 -13.26
CA VAL A 153 -25.54 -20.48 -12.27
C VAL A 153 -27.02 -20.68 -12.02
N GLY A 154 -27.48 -20.30 -10.83
CA GLY A 154 -28.89 -20.21 -10.47
C GLY A 154 -29.11 -19.16 -9.40
N GLU A 155 -30.32 -19.06 -8.87
CA GLU A 155 -30.63 -18.08 -7.84
C GLU A 155 -29.84 -18.40 -6.55
N GLY A 156 -28.86 -17.53 -6.23
CA GLY A 156 -28.04 -17.64 -5.02
C GLY A 156 -26.98 -18.75 -5.05
N TRP A 157 -26.63 -19.30 -6.21
CA TRP A 157 -25.56 -20.29 -6.34
C TRP A 157 -24.83 -20.21 -7.68
N ALA A 158 -23.63 -20.73 -7.71
CA ALA A 158 -22.84 -20.97 -8.91
C ALA A 158 -22.03 -22.28 -8.80
N ASP A 159 -21.87 -22.99 -9.91
CA ASP A 159 -20.99 -24.15 -10.04
C ASP A 159 -19.63 -23.68 -10.57
N LEU A 160 -18.56 -24.08 -9.88
CA LEU A 160 -17.19 -23.65 -10.15
C LEU A 160 -16.33 -24.86 -10.51
N SER A 161 -15.49 -24.72 -11.53
CA SER A 161 -14.39 -25.62 -11.84
C SER A 161 -13.08 -24.98 -11.42
N PHE A 162 -12.23 -25.69 -10.67
CA PHE A 162 -10.94 -25.21 -10.21
C PHE A 162 -9.79 -25.91 -10.92
N ASP A 163 -8.72 -25.18 -11.20
CA ASP A 163 -7.47 -25.73 -11.67
C ASP A 163 -6.74 -26.48 -10.53
N ASP A 164 -5.83 -27.38 -10.89
CA ASP A 164 -5.10 -28.28 -9.95
C ASP A 164 -4.26 -27.51 -8.89
N GLU A 165 -3.88 -26.25 -9.18
CA GLU A 165 -3.17 -25.41 -8.21
C GLU A 165 -4.04 -25.02 -7.00
N TYR A 166 -5.38 -25.04 -7.15
CA TYR A 166 -6.33 -24.67 -6.10
C TYR A 166 -6.88 -25.92 -5.39
N LYS A 167 -6.02 -26.61 -4.61
CA LYS A 167 -6.44 -27.76 -3.83
C LYS A 167 -7.51 -27.36 -2.81
N TYR A 168 -8.58 -28.14 -2.76
CA TYR A 168 -9.70 -27.87 -1.86
C TYR A 168 -10.31 -29.14 -1.27
N GLU A 169 -11.01 -29.00 -0.16
CA GLU A 169 -11.92 -29.97 0.43
C GLU A 169 -13.21 -29.29 0.89
N ILE A 170 -14.31 -30.03 0.89
CA ILE A 170 -15.56 -29.58 1.48
C ILE A 170 -15.67 -30.19 2.88
N ILE A 171 -15.46 -29.34 3.89
CA ILE A 171 -15.48 -29.73 5.31
C ILE A 171 -16.70 -29.09 5.96
N ASN A 172 -17.57 -29.90 6.58
CA ASN A 172 -18.80 -29.45 7.21
C ASN A 172 -19.69 -28.57 6.31
N GLY A 173 -19.75 -28.88 5.00
CA GLY A 173 -20.55 -28.12 4.04
C GLY A 173 -19.96 -26.77 3.64
N CYS A 174 -18.68 -26.52 3.88
CA CYS A 174 -17.97 -25.33 3.48
C CYS A 174 -16.71 -25.67 2.66
N LEU A 175 -16.41 -24.82 1.68
CA LEU A 175 -15.22 -24.92 0.83
C LEU A 175 -13.99 -24.41 1.59
N HIS A 176 -12.94 -25.24 1.65
CA HIS A 176 -11.65 -24.92 2.25
C HIS A 176 -10.54 -25.17 1.24
N PHE A 177 -9.68 -24.16 1.07
CA PHE A 177 -8.50 -24.24 0.22
C PHE A 177 -7.23 -24.45 1.06
N PHE A 178 -6.25 -25.12 0.50
CA PHE A 178 -4.94 -25.36 1.12
C PHE A 178 -3.85 -25.53 0.07
N ASP A 179 -2.61 -25.53 0.52
CA ASP A 179 -1.43 -25.83 -0.29
C ASP A 179 -0.88 -27.24 -0.02
N ASP A 180 0.23 -27.60 -0.66
CA ASP A 180 0.90 -28.88 -0.50
C ASP A 180 1.47 -29.12 0.90
N ARG A 181 1.61 -28.07 1.70
CA ARG A 181 2.11 -28.12 3.08
C ARG A 181 0.98 -28.19 4.12
N GLY A 182 -0.27 -28.15 3.67
CA GLY A 182 -1.45 -28.14 4.53
C GLY A 182 -1.79 -26.75 5.12
N GLU A 183 -1.16 -25.67 4.65
CA GLU A 183 -1.54 -24.32 5.01
C GLU A 183 -2.91 -23.98 4.41
N THR A 184 -3.78 -23.37 5.22
CA THR A 184 -5.14 -23.04 4.80
C THR A 184 -5.23 -21.65 4.21
N TYR A 185 -6.10 -21.49 3.20
CA TYR A 185 -6.37 -20.24 2.50
C TYR A 185 -7.85 -19.84 2.70
N PRO A 186 -8.20 -19.16 3.81
CA PRO A 186 -9.57 -18.77 4.10
C PRO A 186 -10.08 -17.75 3.09
N THR A 187 -11.37 -17.83 2.74
CA THR A 187 -12.04 -16.95 1.80
C THR A 187 -12.94 -15.96 2.54
N SER A 188 -12.76 -14.66 2.30
CA SER A 188 -13.64 -13.61 2.86
C SER A 188 -14.35 -12.76 1.81
N HIS A 189 -14.02 -12.93 0.54
CA HIS A 189 -14.38 -12.01 -0.52
C HIS A 189 -14.57 -12.77 -1.84
N LEU A 190 -15.64 -12.46 -2.57
CA LEU A 190 -15.90 -13.01 -3.90
C LEU A 190 -16.02 -11.85 -4.89
N LEU A 191 -15.33 -11.94 -6.02
CA LEU A 191 -15.37 -10.96 -7.09
C LEU A 191 -15.36 -11.64 -8.45
N GLU A 192 -16.32 -11.28 -9.30
CA GLU A 192 -16.40 -11.78 -10.67
C GLU A 192 -15.46 -11.04 -11.61
N TRP A 193 -14.75 -11.79 -12.44
CA TRP A 193 -13.86 -11.30 -13.48
C TRP A 193 -14.34 -11.73 -14.86
N ASN A 194 -14.44 -10.78 -15.76
CA ASN A 194 -14.70 -11.07 -17.17
C ASN A 194 -13.51 -11.79 -17.78
N SER A 195 -13.71 -13.02 -18.25
CA SER A 195 -12.63 -13.88 -18.74
C SER A 195 -12.00 -13.39 -20.05
N GLU A 196 -12.78 -12.73 -20.91
CA GLU A 196 -12.31 -12.22 -22.21
C GLU A 196 -11.52 -10.92 -22.05
N ARG A 197 -12.04 -9.98 -21.26
CA ARG A 197 -11.42 -8.68 -21.01
C ARG A 197 -10.34 -8.72 -19.92
N ARG A 198 -10.33 -9.76 -19.11
CA ARG A 198 -9.44 -9.95 -17.97
C ARG A 198 -9.48 -8.78 -16.96
N GLU A 199 -10.69 -8.35 -16.64
CA GLU A 199 -10.99 -7.23 -15.74
C GLU A 199 -12.21 -7.58 -14.86
N PRO A 200 -12.47 -6.87 -13.73
CA PRO A 200 -13.72 -7.03 -12.98
C PRO A 200 -14.94 -6.88 -13.90
N GLU A 201 -15.95 -7.72 -13.69
CA GLU A 201 -17.16 -7.69 -14.54
C GLU A 201 -17.87 -6.35 -14.43
N LEU A 202 -18.40 -5.87 -15.59
CA LEU A 202 -19.16 -4.63 -15.70
C LEU A 202 -20.31 -4.60 -14.68
N MET A 203 -20.33 -3.59 -13.82
CA MET A 203 -21.29 -3.44 -12.72
C MET A 203 -21.39 -4.67 -11.80
N GLY A 204 -20.40 -5.55 -11.82
CA GLY A 204 -20.32 -6.73 -10.97
C GLY A 204 -20.35 -6.36 -9.49
N ALA A 205 -20.88 -7.26 -8.67
CA ALA A 205 -20.97 -7.02 -7.23
C ALA A 205 -19.69 -7.44 -6.50
N ASP A 206 -19.44 -6.77 -5.37
CA ASP A 206 -18.35 -7.03 -4.47
C ASP A 206 -18.93 -7.73 -3.22
N TYR A 207 -18.70 -9.05 -3.08
CA TYR A 207 -19.33 -9.86 -2.05
C TYR A 207 -18.39 -10.11 -0.89
N TRP A 208 -18.74 -9.62 0.31
CA TRP A 208 -17.99 -9.87 1.54
C TRP A 208 -18.66 -10.93 2.40
N LEU A 209 -17.89 -11.93 2.82
CA LEU A 209 -18.34 -13.06 3.61
C LEU A 209 -18.14 -12.79 5.11
N LYS A 210 -19.20 -13.00 5.90
CA LYS A 210 -19.14 -12.68 7.35
C LYS A 210 -18.27 -13.63 8.16
N GLN A 211 -18.10 -14.89 7.70
CA GLN A 211 -17.45 -15.96 8.47
C GLN A 211 -16.17 -16.50 7.83
N ASN A 212 -15.66 -15.84 6.79
CA ASN A 212 -14.49 -16.31 6.03
C ASN A 212 -14.65 -17.75 5.48
N THR A 213 -15.88 -18.17 5.21
CA THR A 213 -16.23 -19.49 4.68
C THR A 213 -17.27 -19.36 3.58
N VAL A 214 -17.20 -20.26 2.60
CA VAL A 214 -18.14 -20.36 1.49
C VAL A 214 -18.91 -21.66 1.64
N PRO A 215 -20.24 -21.65 1.89
CA PRO A 215 -21.03 -22.86 1.86
C PRO A 215 -20.94 -23.53 0.47
N ALA A 216 -20.73 -24.84 0.43
CA ALA A 216 -20.48 -25.52 -0.83
C ALA A 216 -20.86 -27.02 -0.79
N GLU A 217 -21.12 -27.56 -2.00
CA GLU A 217 -21.42 -28.96 -2.24
C GLU A 217 -20.69 -29.47 -3.49
N GLN A 218 -20.14 -30.70 -3.42
CA GLN A 218 -19.55 -31.37 -4.58
C GLN A 218 -20.66 -31.81 -5.53
N GLN A 219 -20.48 -31.53 -6.83
CA GLN A 219 -21.41 -31.95 -7.86
C GLN A 219 -20.96 -33.25 -8.54
N PRO A 220 -21.88 -34.05 -9.15
CA PRO A 220 -21.54 -35.29 -9.81
C PRO A 220 -20.61 -35.16 -11.02
N ASP A 221 -20.56 -34.00 -11.65
CA ASP A 221 -19.71 -33.67 -12.81
C ASP A 221 -18.30 -33.21 -12.41
N GLY A 222 -18.00 -33.17 -11.11
CA GLY A 222 -16.70 -32.75 -10.58
C GLY A 222 -16.62 -31.25 -10.23
N THR A 223 -17.66 -30.46 -10.55
CA THR A 223 -17.70 -29.05 -10.15
C THR A 223 -18.07 -28.88 -8.68
N VAL A 224 -17.84 -27.69 -8.13
CA VAL A 224 -18.23 -27.32 -6.77
C VAL A 224 -19.31 -26.25 -6.82
N ARG A 225 -20.48 -26.57 -6.29
CA ARG A 225 -21.55 -25.59 -6.09
C ARG A 225 -21.31 -24.78 -4.85
N ILE A 226 -21.19 -23.47 -5.01
CA ILE A 226 -21.12 -22.51 -3.90
C ILE A 226 -22.43 -21.76 -3.73
N PHE A 227 -22.70 -21.32 -2.49
CA PHE A 227 -23.95 -20.63 -2.14
C PHE A 227 -23.66 -19.26 -1.53
N HIS A 228 -24.35 -18.25 -2.05
CA HIS A 228 -24.40 -16.92 -1.47
C HIS A 228 -25.69 -16.21 -1.90
N ASN A 229 -26.52 -15.79 -0.97
CA ASN A 229 -27.89 -15.32 -1.20
C ASN A 229 -28.05 -14.12 -2.16
N ARG A 230 -26.97 -13.42 -2.47
CA ARG A 230 -26.97 -12.29 -3.42
C ARG A 230 -26.10 -12.57 -4.64
N LEU A 231 -25.63 -13.80 -4.81
CA LEU A 231 -24.74 -14.15 -5.91
C LEU A 231 -25.47 -13.96 -7.25
N ASN A 232 -24.93 -13.14 -8.11
CA ASN A 232 -25.39 -12.87 -9.46
C ASN A 232 -24.15 -12.73 -10.34
N VAL A 233 -23.77 -13.81 -10.99
CA VAL A 233 -22.54 -13.94 -11.79
C VAL A 233 -22.87 -14.64 -13.11
N LYS A 234 -21.94 -14.62 -14.07
CA LYS A 234 -22.16 -15.11 -15.44
C LYS A 234 -21.36 -16.36 -15.73
N PRO A 235 -21.96 -17.40 -16.36
CA PRO A 235 -21.19 -18.55 -16.86
C PRO A 235 -20.13 -18.10 -17.86
N GLY A 236 -18.96 -18.74 -17.82
CA GLY A 236 -17.80 -18.43 -18.64
C GLY A 236 -16.86 -17.38 -18.02
N ASN A 237 -17.32 -16.64 -17.02
CA ASN A 237 -16.46 -15.75 -16.24
C ASN A 237 -15.71 -16.51 -15.14
N VAL A 238 -14.73 -15.86 -14.54
CA VAL A 238 -13.96 -16.39 -13.41
C VAL A 238 -14.43 -15.74 -12.11
N LEU A 239 -14.74 -16.55 -11.11
CA LEU A 239 -14.99 -16.06 -9.75
C LEU A 239 -13.71 -16.15 -8.94
N MET A 240 -13.18 -15.02 -8.51
CA MET A 240 -12.09 -14.93 -7.56
C MET A 240 -12.64 -15.10 -6.14
N LEU A 241 -12.01 -15.99 -5.37
CA LEU A 241 -12.25 -16.23 -3.96
C LEU A 241 -11.05 -15.67 -3.18
N GLY A 242 -11.19 -14.44 -2.70
CA GLY A 242 -10.12 -13.64 -2.10
C GLY A 242 -9.77 -14.05 -0.68
N PRO A 243 -8.55 -13.78 -0.23
CA PRO A 243 -8.07 -14.15 1.08
C PRO A 243 -8.86 -13.50 2.20
N GLY A 244 -8.95 -14.18 3.33
CA GLY A 244 -9.73 -13.75 4.49
C GLY A 244 -9.04 -13.93 5.83
N GLY A 245 -9.72 -13.44 6.88
CA GLY A 245 -9.25 -13.54 8.25
C GLY A 245 -7.94 -12.78 8.49
N HIS A 246 -7.12 -13.29 9.42
CA HIS A 246 -5.83 -12.69 9.76
C HIS A 246 -4.75 -12.83 8.66
N ARG A 247 -5.06 -13.54 7.57
CA ARG A 247 -4.15 -13.76 6.46
C ARG A 247 -4.38 -12.82 5.27
N HIS A 248 -5.43 -12.03 5.34
CA HIS A 248 -5.63 -10.91 4.44
C HIS A 248 -4.52 -9.86 4.67
N ARG A 249 -3.81 -9.47 3.61
CA ARG A 249 -2.69 -8.53 3.67
C ARG A 249 -1.56 -8.97 4.63
N TYR A 250 -1.23 -10.28 4.62
CA TYR A 250 -0.24 -10.85 5.55
C TYR A 250 1.20 -10.72 5.05
N SER A 251 1.46 -10.93 3.75
CA SER A 251 2.81 -10.97 3.14
C SER A 251 2.96 -9.95 2.02
N PRO A 252 3.12 -8.64 2.35
CA PRO A 252 3.47 -7.63 1.32
C PRO A 252 4.81 -7.98 0.67
N CYS A 253 5.01 -7.55 -0.60
CA CYS A 253 6.24 -7.89 -1.33
C CYS A 253 7.45 -7.07 -0.85
N VAL A 254 7.31 -5.75 -0.75
CA VAL A 254 8.36 -4.84 -0.25
C VAL A 254 7.80 -3.99 0.88
N VAL A 255 8.43 -4.07 2.06
CA VAL A 255 8.09 -3.25 3.24
C VAL A 255 9.23 -2.28 3.51
N ILE A 256 8.97 -0.98 3.45
CA ILE A 256 9.95 0.08 3.74
C ILE A 256 9.50 0.81 5.01
N ASN A 257 10.33 0.78 6.05
CA ASN A 257 9.99 1.32 7.36
C ASN A 257 11.14 2.16 7.92
N HIS A 258 10.85 3.36 8.43
CA HIS A 258 11.84 4.27 9.03
C HIS A 258 13.11 4.47 8.18
N SER A 259 13.00 4.47 6.87
CA SER A 259 14.13 4.49 5.93
C SER A 259 14.09 5.72 5.03
N SER A 260 15.21 6.05 4.39
CA SER A 260 15.29 7.20 3.48
C SER A 260 16.12 6.90 2.24
N GLY A 261 15.72 7.48 1.09
CA GLY A 261 16.42 7.28 -0.17
C GLY A 261 16.32 5.83 -0.67
N VAL A 262 15.10 5.27 -0.71
CA VAL A 262 14.89 3.88 -1.17
C VAL A 262 14.40 3.87 -2.61
N LEU A 263 15.10 3.12 -3.46
CA LEU A 263 14.76 2.88 -4.85
C LEU A 263 14.36 1.42 -5.06
N VAL A 264 13.13 1.18 -5.52
CA VAL A 264 12.67 -0.12 -6.01
C VAL A 264 12.54 -0.02 -7.52
N ARG A 265 13.29 -0.83 -8.28
CA ARG A 265 13.36 -0.66 -9.73
C ARG A 265 13.39 -1.95 -10.55
N ASP A 266 12.91 -1.88 -11.78
CA ASP A 266 13.05 -2.93 -12.79
C ASP A 266 12.59 -4.30 -12.27
N MET A 267 11.39 -4.38 -11.67
CA MET A 267 10.85 -5.61 -11.09
C MET A 267 9.54 -6.04 -11.75
N ASN A 268 9.31 -7.35 -11.78
CA ASN A 268 8.01 -7.94 -12.09
C ASN A 268 7.47 -8.66 -10.85
N ILE A 269 6.34 -8.20 -10.33
CA ILE A 269 5.64 -8.80 -9.20
C ILE A 269 4.34 -9.40 -9.73
N TYR A 270 4.33 -10.70 -9.95
CA TYR A 270 3.17 -11.43 -10.46
C TYR A 270 2.18 -11.78 -9.35
N HIS A 271 2.70 -11.98 -8.13
CA HIS A 271 1.87 -12.23 -6.95
C HIS A 271 2.57 -11.85 -5.65
N CYS A 272 1.76 -11.50 -4.62
CA CYS A 272 2.14 -11.51 -3.20
C CYS A 272 0.87 -11.52 -2.33
N GLY A 273 1.02 -11.91 -1.07
CA GLY A 273 -0.09 -12.02 -0.10
C GLY A 273 -0.38 -10.75 0.67
N GLY A 274 -0.34 -9.62 0.00
CA GLY A 274 -0.56 -8.30 0.59
C GLY A 274 -0.33 -7.20 -0.44
N MET A 275 0.18 -6.07 0.01
CA MET A 275 0.55 -4.94 -0.84
C MET A 275 1.83 -5.21 -1.63
N GLY A 276 1.95 -4.65 -2.83
CA GLY A 276 3.17 -4.78 -3.64
C GLY A 276 4.34 -4.03 -3.01
N VAL A 277 4.25 -2.72 -2.89
CA VAL A 277 5.24 -1.90 -2.18
C VAL A 277 4.54 -1.07 -1.11
N VAL A 278 4.89 -1.26 0.15
CA VAL A 278 4.38 -0.44 1.25
C VAL A 278 5.52 0.28 1.96
N ALA A 279 5.38 1.61 2.11
CA ALA A 279 6.33 2.43 2.86
C ALA A 279 5.63 3.19 3.98
N GLN A 280 6.27 3.25 5.15
CA GLN A 280 5.77 4.01 6.28
C GLN A 280 6.90 4.71 7.03
N PHE A 281 6.64 5.91 7.57
CA PHE A 281 7.62 6.72 8.32
C PHE A 281 8.95 6.91 7.59
N SER A 282 8.90 6.93 6.27
CA SER A 282 10.06 6.91 5.40
C SER A 282 10.08 8.15 4.49
N SER A 283 11.23 8.45 3.90
CA SER A 283 11.37 9.59 3.00
C SER A 283 12.12 9.24 1.73
N ASP A 284 11.86 10.02 0.67
CA ASP A 284 12.59 9.93 -0.58
C ASP A 284 12.51 8.53 -1.20
N ILE A 285 11.29 8.12 -1.51
CA ILE A 285 10.96 6.80 -2.06
C ILE A 285 10.69 6.92 -3.57
N GLU A 286 11.35 6.08 -4.34
CA GLU A 286 11.09 5.95 -5.77
C GLU A 286 10.78 4.50 -6.13
N VAL A 287 9.68 4.30 -6.88
CA VAL A 287 9.28 3.03 -7.50
C VAL A 287 9.33 3.25 -9.00
N ASN A 288 10.26 2.58 -9.69
CA ASN A 288 10.60 2.89 -11.07
C ASN A 288 10.61 1.61 -11.92
N LYS A 289 9.77 1.55 -12.96
CA LYS A 289 9.61 0.37 -13.83
C LYS A 289 9.33 -0.90 -13.04
N VAL A 290 8.44 -0.80 -12.07
CA VAL A 290 7.93 -1.94 -11.31
C VAL A 290 6.57 -2.33 -11.89
N ASN A 291 6.50 -3.56 -12.40
CA ASN A 291 5.29 -4.11 -12.99
C ASN A 291 4.60 -5.01 -11.98
N ILE A 292 3.39 -4.63 -11.57
CA ILE A 292 2.52 -5.42 -10.68
C ILE A 292 1.32 -5.83 -11.51
N LYS A 293 1.37 -7.02 -12.10
CA LYS A 293 0.34 -7.52 -13.01
C LYS A 293 0.40 -9.04 -13.10
N PRO A 294 -0.67 -9.74 -13.50
CA PRO A 294 -0.61 -11.19 -13.71
C PRO A 294 0.41 -11.55 -14.79
N ARG A 295 0.95 -12.76 -14.70
CA ARG A 295 1.71 -13.37 -15.80
C ARG A 295 0.79 -13.54 -17.01
N GLU A 296 1.30 -13.32 -18.21
CA GLU A 296 0.53 -13.52 -19.45
C GLU A 296 0.03 -14.98 -19.53
N GLY A 297 -1.26 -15.16 -19.83
CA GLY A 297 -1.92 -16.46 -19.86
C GLY A 297 -2.12 -17.12 -18.49
N GLY A 298 -1.67 -16.49 -17.40
CA GLY A 298 -1.83 -16.99 -16.04
C GLY A 298 -3.11 -16.52 -15.36
N ARG A 299 -3.09 -16.48 -14.03
CA ARG A 299 -4.18 -16.05 -13.15
C ARG A 299 -4.81 -14.72 -13.58
N MET A 300 -6.08 -14.50 -13.22
CA MET A 300 -6.76 -13.21 -13.43
C MET A 300 -6.20 -12.12 -12.52
N VAL A 301 -5.89 -12.48 -11.28
CA VAL A 301 -5.49 -11.56 -10.22
C VAL A 301 -3.98 -11.55 -10.04
N SER A 302 -3.40 -10.35 -9.86
CA SER A 302 -2.00 -10.19 -9.51
C SER A 302 -1.79 -10.35 -7.99
N ILE A 303 -1.95 -9.31 -7.21
CA ILE A 303 -1.70 -9.29 -5.78
C ILE A 303 -2.98 -9.08 -4.96
N THR A 304 -2.92 -9.35 -3.65
CA THR A 304 -4.13 -9.41 -2.81
C THR A 304 -4.51 -8.12 -2.09
N ALA A 305 -3.81 -7.01 -2.35
CA ALA A 305 -4.11 -5.69 -1.79
C ALA A 305 -3.61 -4.58 -2.72
N ASP A 306 -3.38 -3.37 -2.19
CA ASP A 306 -2.91 -2.21 -2.95
C ASP A 306 -1.58 -2.51 -3.66
N ALA A 307 -1.40 -2.02 -4.89
CA ALA A 307 -0.13 -2.21 -5.56
C ALA A 307 0.99 -1.39 -4.88
N THR A 308 0.70 -0.15 -4.51
CA THR A 308 1.62 0.68 -3.71
C THR A 308 0.89 1.41 -2.60
N HIS A 309 1.53 1.59 -1.44
CA HIS A 309 0.91 2.20 -0.27
C HIS A 309 1.93 2.98 0.55
N PHE A 310 1.63 4.26 0.84
CA PHE A 310 2.56 5.16 1.52
C PHE A 310 1.87 5.85 2.68
N SER A 311 2.32 5.57 3.91
CA SER A 311 1.73 6.12 5.12
C SER A 311 2.75 6.91 5.95
N HIS A 312 2.42 8.16 6.32
CA HIS A 312 3.32 9.06 7.05
C HIS A 312 4.72 9.21 6.44
N CYS A 313 4.81 9.18 5.12
CA CYS A 313 6.06 9.45 4.41
C CYS A 313 6.31 10.96 4.30
N THR A 314 7.59 11.32 4.09
CA THR A 314 8.05 12.71 3.89
C THR A 314 9.01 12.79 2.70
N GLY A 315 9.61 13.96 2.44
CA GLY A 315 10.47 14.14 1.28
C GLY A 315 9.66 13.98 -0.01
N TYR A 316 9.99 13.01 -0.85
CA TYR A 316 9.23 12.73 -2.07
C TYR A 316 8.79 11.26 -2.17
N ILE A 317 7.70 11.04 -2.91
CA ILE A 317 7.25 9.75 -3.44
C ILE A 317 7.18 9.87 -4.96
N ARG A 318 7.83 8.97 -5.67
CA ARG A 318 7.81 8.91 -7.12
C ARG A 318 7.40 7.53 -7.60
N LEU A 319 6.39 7.48 -8.48
CA LEU A 319 6.04 6.29 -9.27
C LEU A 319 6.31 6.63 -10.73
N ILE A 320 7.28 5.94 -11.33
CA ILE A 320 7.76 6.27 -12.68
C ILE A 320 7.67 5.02 -13.58
N ASP A 321 7.00 5.14 -14.72
CA ASP A 321 6.92 4.11 -15.76
C ASP A 321 6.49 2.73 -15.25
N CYS A 322 5.57 2.66 -14.28
CA CYS A 322 5.06 1.42 -13.70
C CYS A 322 3.82 0.90 -14.43
N GLU A 323 3.68 -0.43 -14.53
CA GLU A 323 2.46 -1.09 -14.98
C GLU A 323 1.77 -1.78 -13.79
N ILE A 324 0.54 -1.38 -13.48
CA ILE A 324 -0.20 -1.81 -12.29
C ILE A 324 -1.58 -2.30 -12.72
N PHE A 325 -1.80 -3.61 -12.70
CA PHE A 325 -3.03 -4.22 -13.19
C PHE A 325 -3.49 -5.41 -12.34
N ASN A 326 -4.80 -5.58 -12.25
CA ASN A 326 -5.47 -6.79 -11.75
C ASN A 326 -5.21 -7.10 -10.27
N GLN A 327 -4.75 -6.14 -9.47
CA GLN A 327 -4.69 -6.30 -8.01
C GLN A 327 -6.10 -6.15 -7.40
N ILE A 328 -6.32 -6.75 -6.22
CA ILE A 328 -7.63 -6.72 -5.57
C ILE A 328 -7.80 -5.62 -4.52
N ASP A 329 -7.11 -4.51 -4.71
CA ASP A 329 -7.38 -3.22 -4.07
C ASP A 329 -6.80 -2.07 -4.93
N ASP A 330 -6.51 -0.90 -4.36
CA ASP A 330 -6.16 0.32 -5.06
C ASP A 330 -4.79 0.24 -5.78
N ALA A 331 -4.60 1.04 -6.83
CA ALA A 331 -3.30 1.08 -7.50
C ALA A 331 -2.26 1.80 -6.64
N THR A 332 -2.65 2.86 -5.94
CA THR A 332 -1.82 3.49 -4.90
C THR A 332 -2.68 4.17 -3.85
N ASN A 333 -2.18 4.20 -2.61
CA ASN A 333 -2.77 4.99 -1.52
C ASN A 333 -1.66 5.78 -0.81
N ILE A 334 -1.83 7.10 -0.70
CA ILE A 334 -0.88 8.02 -0.05
C ILE A 334 -1.62 8.80 1.01
N HIS A 335 -1.32 8.57 2.29
CA HIS A 335 -2.05 9.18 3.39
C HIS A 335 -1.22 9.27 4.68
N GLY A 336 -1.73 10.03 5.65
CA GLY A 336 -1.35 9.93 7.05
C GLY A 336 -2.41 9.16 7.86
N MET A 337 -2.31 9.18 9.18
CA MET A 337 -3.28 8.54 10.08
C MET A 337 -3.83 9.53 11.09
N TYR A 338 -5.09 9.35 11.47
CA TYR A 338 -5.71 10.06 12.56
C TYR A 338 -5.73 9.21 13.84
N GLY A 339 -5.16 9.74 14.92
CA GLY A 339 -5.56 9.35 16.27
C GLY A 339 -6.81 10.13 16.69
N MET A 340 -7.58 9.61 17.63
CA MET A 340 -8.76 10.25 18.19
C MET A 340 -8.52 10.64 19.64
N VAL A 341 -8.82 11.89 20.02
CA VAL A 341 -8.77 12.37 21.39
C VAL A 341 -9.92 11.77 22.17
N MET A 342 -9.62 10.93 23.14
CA MET A 342 -10.61 10.23 23.95
C MET A 342 -10.86 10.91 25.30
N GLN A 343 -9.87 11.65 25.83
CA GLN A 343 -9.99 12.32 27.12
C GLN A 343 -8.93 13.43 27.26
N ARG A 344 -9.31 14.58 27.83
CA ARG A 344 -8.38 15.59 28.34
C ARG A 344 -7.96 15.18 29.76
N ARG A 345 -6.65 15.01 29.99
CA ARG A 345 -6.08 14.59 31.27
C ARG A 345 -5.55 15.76 32.10
N ALA A 346 -5.03 16.79 31.40
CA ALA A 346 -4.54 18.05 31.98
C ALA A 346 -4.72 19.18 30.95
N ALA A 347 -4.29 20.38 31.29
CA ALA A 347 -4.35 21.51 30.38
C ALA A 347 -3.58 21.25 29.08
N ASP A 348 -2.44 20.55 29.17
CA ASP A 348 -1.51 20.22 28.08
C ASP A 348 -1.45 18.71 27.73
N LYS A 349 -2.37 17.89 28.28
CA LYS A 349 -2.28 16.43 28.16
C LYS A 349 -3.61 15.79 27.73
N VAL A 350 -3.54 14.87 26.78
CA VAL A 350 -4.67 14.08 26.30
C VAL A 350 -4.37 12.59 26.26
N LEU A 351 -5.45 11.79 26.31
CA LEU A 351 -5.45 10.38 25.97
C LEU A 351 -5.95 10.21 24.54
N VAL A 352 -5.15 9.59 23.70
CA VAL A 352 -5.42 9.35 22.26
C VAL A 352 -5.57 7.86 22.03
N LYS A 353 -6.54 7.49 21.19
CA LYS A 353 -6.71 6.13 20.67
C LYS A 353 -6.57 6.14 19.15
N PHE A 354 -5.91 5.12 18.59
CA PHE A 354 -6.02 4.81 17.16
C PHE A 354 -7.23 3.91 16.95
N PRO A 355 -8.28 4.37 16.25
CA PRO A 355 -9.56 3.65 16.21
C PRO A 355 -9.54 2.42 15.32
N HIS A 356 -8.75 2.42 14.22
CA HIS A 356 -8.72 1.33 13.25
C HIS A 356 -7.61 0.31 13.57
N GLU A 357 -7.96 -0.99 13.58
CA GLU A 357 -7.04 -2.05 14.00
C GLU A 357 -5.77 -2.20 13.13
N GLN A 358 -5.87 -1.89 11.84
CA GLN A 358 -4.73 -1.94 10.92
C GLN A 358 -3.77 -0.75 11.06
N GLN A 359 -4.01 0.14 12.02
CA GLN A 359 -3.13 1.25 12.39
C GLN A 359 -2.53 1.06 13.79
N TYR A 360 -2.78 -0.07 14.44
CA TYR A 360 -2.26 -0.33 15.77
C TYR A 360 -0.75 -0.51 15.80
N GLY A 361 -0.12 -0.01 16.87
CA GLY A 361 1.32 -0.13 17.09
C GLY A 361 2.19 0.83 16.29
N LEU A 362 1.59 1.79 15.57
CA LEU A 362 2.29 2.79 14.77
C LEU A 362 2.45 4.09 15.56
N ASP A 363 3.68 4.56 15.72
CA ASP A 363 4.03 5.68 16.61
C ASP A 363 4.14 7.00 15.84
N ILE A 364 3.01 7.63 15.48
CA ILE A 364 3.01 8.90 14.72
C ILE A 364 3.29 10.13 15.58
N LEU A 365 2.93 10.11 16.87
CA LEU A 365 2.98 11.28 17.75
C LEU A 365 4.32 11.37 18.50
N GLN A 366 5.42 11.49 17.76
CA GLN A 366 6.76 11.54 18.35
C GLN A 366 7.09 12.92 18.98
N PRO A 367 7.90 12.97 20.07
CA PRO A 367 8.38 14.23 20.64
C PRO A 367 9.01 15.15 19.61
N GLY A 368 8.67 16.46 19.67
CA GLY A 368 9.11 17.48 18.73
C GLY A 368 8.27 17.61 17.46
N LYS A 369 7.40 16.66 17.16
CA LYS A 369 6.48 16.75 16.00
C LYS A 369 5.41 17.81 16.24
N LYS A 370 5.19 18.65 15.22
CA LYS A 370 4.03 19.55 15.16
C LYS A 370 2.84 18.75 14.68
N CYS A 371 1.73 18.83 15.42
CA CYS A 371 0.48 18.17 15.10
C CYS A 371 -0.58 19.18 14.65
N GLU A 372 -1.64 18.69 14.06
CA GLU A 372 -2.91 19.39 13.97
C GLU A 372 -3.97 18.64 14.76
N ILE A 373 -4.87 19.37 15.41
CA ILE A 373 -6.10 18.86 16.02
C ILE A 373 -7.28 19.49 15.29
N LEU A 374 -8.22 18.65 14.88
CA LEU A 374 -9.34 19.03 14.03
C LEU A 374 -10.63 18.36 14.48
N HIS A 375 -11.76 19.00 14.23
CA HIS A 375 -13.07 18.45 14.53
C HIS A 375 -13.41 17.30 13.59
N GLN A 376 -13.80 16.15 14.11
CA GLN A 376 -14.01 14.91 13.36
C GLN A 376 -14.97 15.07 12.16
N TYR A 377 -16.11 15.77 12.36
CA TYR A 377 -17.16 15.82 11.34
C TYR A 377 -16.97 16.92 10.29
N SER A 378 -16.32 18.00 10.63
CA SER A 378 -16.03 19.09 9.70
C SER A 378 -14.64 19.04 9.09
N LEU A 379 -13.71 18.28 9.68
CA LEU A 379 -12.29 18.27 9.36
C LEU A 379 -11.66 19.68 9.37
N ILE A 380 -12.22 20.58 10.18
CA ILE A 380 -11.67 21.93 10.38
C ILE A 380 -10.67 21.88 11.51
N THR A 381 -9.43 22.25 11.19
CA THR A 381 -8.33 22.34 12.15
C THR A 381 -8.52 23.56 13.05
N HIS A 382 -8.41 23.36 14.37
CA HIS A 382 -8.54 24.44 15.33
C HIS A 382 -7.28 24.69 16.18
N SER A 383 -6.29 23.77 16.17
CA SER A 383 -5.03 23.99 16.87
C SER A 383 -3.86 23.21 16.25
N TYR A 384 -2.65 23.72 16.51
CA TYR A 384 -1.40 23.16 15.99
C TYR A 384 -0.37 22.97 17.12
N PRO A 385 -0.60 22.05 18.07
CA PRO A 385 0.32 21.85 19.18
C PRO A 385 1.59 21.09 18.77
N VAL A 386 2.65 21.23 19.58
CA VAL A 386 3.89 20.44 19.44
C VAL A 386 3.91 19.37 20.53
N VAL A 387 4.20 18.15 20.15
CA VAL A 387 4.33 17.03 21.09
C VAL A 387 5.57 17.22 21.94
N LYS A 388 5.42 17.26 23.28
CA LYS A 388 6.49 17.29 24.24
C LYS A 388 6.92 15.87 24.64
N GLU A 389 5.92 15.01 24.85
CA GLU A 389 6.11 13.63 25.26
C GLU A 389 4.94 12.78 24.73
N CYS A 390 5.26 11.57 24.28
CA CYS A 390 4.27 10.58 23.91
C CYS A 390 4.61 9.25 24.59
N ARG A 391 3.71 8.75 25.42
CA ARG A 391 3.84 7.46 26.08
C ARG A 391 2.82 6.48 25.50
N ARG A 392 3.29 5.47 24.79
CA ARG A 392 2.45 4.37 24.33
C ARG A 392 2.05 3.50 25.54
N LEU A 393 0.76 3.35 25.79
CA LEU A 393 0.21 2.50 26.85
C LEU A 393 0.07 1.05 26.37
N ASN A 394 -0.37 0.88 25.15
CA ASN A 394 -0.43 -0.38 24.41
C ASN A 394 -0.49 -0.09 22.89
N LYS A 395 -0.79 -1.08 22.05
CA LYS A 395 -0.84 -0.90 20.60
C LYS A 395 -1.88 0.10 20.09
N GLU A 396 -2.91 0.43 20.91
CA GLU A 396 -4.04 1.29 20.52
C GLU A 396 -4.01 2.65 21.22
N TRP A 397 -3.46 2.73 22.43
CA TRP A 397 -3.64 3.86 23.33
C TRP A 397 -2.34 4.58 23.66
N TYR A 398 -2.39 5.91 23.61
CA TYR A 398 -1.26 6.80 23.83
C TYR A 398 -1.65 7.92 24.78
N GLU A 399 -0.79 8.25 25.72
CA GLU A 399 -0.86 9.48 26.52
C GLU A 399 0.10 10.50 25.90
N VAL A 400 -0.44 11.64 25.47
CA VAL A 400 0.31 12.67 24.74
C VAL A 400 0.31 13.95 25.54
N THR A 401 1.51 14.49 25.83
CA THR A 401 1.72 15.79 26.46
C THR A 401 2.26 16.76 25.43
N PHE A 402 1.73 17.98 25.40
CA PHE A 402 2.16 19.03 24.48
C PHE A 402 3.04 20.05 25.19
N THR A 403 3.78 20.86 24.42
CA THR A 403 4.66 21.92 24.95
C THR A 403 3.88 23.06 25.61
N GLU A 404 2.61 23.26 25.21
CA GLU A 404 1.73 24.33 25.70
C GLU A 404 0.33 23.78 26.00
N PRO A 405 -0.45 24.47 26.84
CA PRO A 405 -1.83 24.13 27.09
C PRO A 405 -2.68 24.14 25.81
N LEU A 406 -3.58 23.18 25.68
CA LEU A 406 -4.58 23.12 24.62
C LEU A 406 -5.74 24.07 24.94
N GLY A 407 -6.27 24.74 23.90
CA GLY A 407 -7.39 25.65 24.03
C GLY A 407 -8.71 24.99 24.43
N ASP A 408 -9.74 25.80 24.63
CA ASP A 408 -11.09 25.34 25.00
C ASP A 408 -11.88 24.76 23.82
N SER A 409 -11.39 24.92 22.60
CA SER A 409 -11.98 24.33 21.38
C SER A 409 -11.82 22.81 21.30
N LEU A 410 -10.91 22.23 22.10
CA LEU A 410 -10.66 20.78 22.12
C LEU A 410 -11.90 20.03 22.61
N ARG A 411 -12.34 19.05 21.81
CA ARG A 411 -13.44 18.14 22.12
C ARG A 411 -12.98 16.70 22.21
N VAL A 412 -13.67 15.90 22.98
CA VAL A 412 -13.61 14.43 22.87
C VAL A 412 -14.10 14.06 21.47
N THR A 413 -13.44 13.12 20.81
CA THR A 413 -13.58 12.70 19.40
C THR A 413 -12.89 13.61 18.39
N ASP A 414 -12.23 14.71 18.78
CA ASP A 414 -11.37 15.43 17.85
C ASP A 414 -10.25 14.49 17.34
N LEU A 415 -9.88 14.69 16.09
CA LEU A 415 -8.81 13.94 15.46
C LEU A 415 -7.47 14.65 15.66
N ILE A 416 -6.40 13.89 15.76
CA ILE A 416 -5.03 14.38 15.85
C ILE A 416 -4.13 13.65 14.87
N THR A 417 -3.27 14.38 14.18
CA THR A 417 -2.25 13.83 13.28
C THR A 417 -1.03 14.74 13.21
N THR A 418 0.07 14.27 12.62
CA THR A 418 1.25 15.09 12.34
C THR A 418 1.12 15.80 10.98
N LEU A 419 1.98 16.79 10.73
CA LEU A 419 2.01 17.58 9.49
C LEU A 419 3.13 17.08 8.54
N ASP A 420 3.27 15.77 8.45
CA ASP A 420 4.26 15.12 7.59
C ASP A 420 3.61 14.79 6.24
N TYR A 421 4.11 15.38 5.15
CA TYR A 421 3.56 15.20 3.79
C TYR A 421 4.69 15.10 2.77
N PRO A 422 4.66 14.10 1.88
CA PRO A 422 5.61 13.99 0.78
C PRO A 422 5.19 14.86 -0.42
N GLU A 423 6.14 15.34 -1.21
CA GLU A 423 5.88 15.70 -2.59
C GLU A 423 5.62 14.43 -3.41
N VAL A 424 4.66 14.46 -4.33
CA VAL A 424 4.25 13.27 -5.08
C VAL A 424 4.39 13.51 -6.58
N LEU A 425 5.08 12.60 -7.26
CA LEU A 425 5.13 12.54 -8.72
C LEU A 425 4.73 11.13 -9.20
N ILE A 426 3.66 11.06 -9.99
CA ILE A 426 3.21 9.83 -10.67
C ILE A 426 3.27 10.13 -12.16
N LYS A 427 4.20 9.46 -12.86
CA LYS A 427 4.49 9.76 -14.26
C LYS A 427 4.68 8.53 -15.12
N GLY A 428 4.10 8.55 -16.32
CA GLY A 428 4.29 7.51 -17.33
C GLY A 428 3.69 6.15 -16.95
N CYS A 429 2.88 6.09 -15.89
CA CYS A 429 2.34 4.84 -15.38
C CYS A 429 1.08 4.40 -16.13
N ARG A 430 0.85 3.08 -16.20
CA ARG A 430 -0.36 2.47 -16.75
C ARG A 430 -1.05 1.66 -15.65
N MET A 431 -2.34 1.93 -15.42
CA MET A 431 -3.07 1.33 -14.30
C MET A 431 -4.48 0.92 -14.71
N GLY A 432 -4.93 -0.25 -14.25
CA GLY A 432 -6.29 -0.70 -14.56
C GLY A 432 -6.65 -2.09 -14.12
N ASN A 433 -7.87 -2.48 -14.45
CA ASN A 433 -8.41 -3.83 -14.26
C ASN A 433 -8.32 -4.31 -12.80
N ASN A 434 -8.37 -3.43 -11.83
CA ASN A 434 -8.22 -3.77 -10.42
C ASN A 434 -9.55 -3.63 -9.64
N ARG A 435 -9.63 -4.20 -8.49
CA ARG A 435 -10.51 -3.72 -7.42
C ARG A 435 -9.71 -2.67 -6.64
N ALA A 436 -10.15 -1.49 -6.34
CA ALA A 436 -11.40 -0.89 -6.73
C ALA A 436 -11.15 0.46 -7.42
N ARG A 437 -10.15 1.21 -6.94
CA ARG A 437 -9.83 2.57 -7.38
C ARG A 437 -8.40 2.66 -7.90
N GLY A 438 -8.10 3.75 -8.58
CA GLY A 438 -6.75 4.02 -9.06
C GLY A 438 -5.88 4.65 -7.97
N LEU A 439 -5.73 5.95 -8.03
CA LEU A 439 -4.90 6.72 -7.10
C LEU A 439 -5.72 7.30 -5.95
N LEU A 440 -5.38 6.98 -4.70
CA LEU A 440 -5.85 7.68 -3.52
C LEU A 440 -4.78 8.69 -3.11
N LEU A 441 -5.07 9.97 -3.29
CA LEU A 441 -4.11 11.05 -3.05
C LEU A 441 -4.48 11.83 -1.79
N GLY A 442 -3.57 11.83 -0.81
CA GLY A 442 -3.77 12.45 0.48
C GLY A 442 -2.62 13.35 0.95
N SER A 443 -1.73 13.78 0.06
CA SER A 443 -0.66 14.71 0.43
C SER A 443 -1.08 16.17 0.34
N ARG A 444 -0.67 16.99 1.31
CA ARG A 444 -0.81 18.46 1.28
C ARG A 444 0.41 19.18 0.69
N ALA A 445 1.46 18.46 0.34
CA ALA A 445 2.55 18.96 -0.48
C ALA A 445 2.15 18.88 -1.96
N LYS A 446 3.04 19.34 -2.85
CA LYS A 446 2.79 19.34 -4.29
C LYS A 446 2.62 17.92 -4.82
N THR A 447 1.54 17.69 -5.56
CA THR A 447 1.23 16.41 -6.20
C THR A 447 1.05 16.59 -7.69
N ILE A 448 1.77 15.83 -8.49
CA ILE A 448 1.69 15.85 -9.96
C ILE A 448 1.37 14.44 -10.44
N VAL A 449 0.34 14.32 -11.29
CA VAL A 449 -0.02 13.10 -12.03
C VAL A 449 0.02 13.45 -13.51
N GLU A 450 1.00 12.90 -14.24
CA GLU A 450 1.19 13.25 -15.64
C GLU A 450 1.56 12.07 -16.53
N ASP A 451 1.16 12.15 -17.80
CA ASP A 451 1.52 11.19 -18.85
C ASP A 451 1.09 9.75 -18.53
N CYS A 452 0.03 9.57 -17.72
CA CYS A 452 -0.46 8.26 -17.26
C CYS A 452 -1.69 7.80 -18.07
N TYR A 453 -1.90 6.47 -18.07
CA TYR A 453 -3.09 5.81 -18.61
C TYR A 453 -3.87 5.12 -17.49
N PHE A 454 -5.18 5.35 -17.43
CA PHE A 454 -6.10 4.80 -16.44
C PHE A 454 -7.25 4.07 -17.12
N HIS A 455 -7.45 2.80 -16.74
CA HIS A 455 -8.64 2.01 -17.04
C HIS A 455 -9.14 1.35 -15.74
N ILE A 456 -9.74 2.16 -14.89
CA ILE A 456 -10.01 1.83 -13.49
C ILE A 456 -11.50 1.51 -13.30
N PRO A 457 -11.87 0.39 -12.67
CA PRO A 457 -13.28 0.03 -12.48
C PRO A 457 -14.03 0.94 -11.50
N GLY A 458 -13.35 1.67 -10.64
CA GLY A 458 -13.93 2.74 -9.82
C GLY A 458 -13.42 4.12 -10.21
N ALA A 459 -13.27 5.02 -9.24
CA ALA A 459 -12.65 6.32 -9.48
C ALA A 459 -11.17 6.15 -9.86
N ALA A 460 -10.77 6.74 -10.99
CA ALA A 460 -9.38 6.71 -11.41
C ALA A 460 -8.48 7.50 -10.44
N ILE A 461 -8.96 8.63 -9.97
CA ILE A 461 -8.29 9.43 -8.94
C ILE A 461 -9.30 9.80 -7.85
N LEU A 462 -8.96 9.48 -6.62
CA LEU A 462 -9.73 9.82 -5.44
C LEU A 462 -8.89 10.73 -4.52
N LEU A 463 -9.37 11.95 -4.29
CA LEU A 463 -8.80 12.84 -3.29
C LEU A 463 -9.40 12.43 -1.94
N GLU A 464 -8.76 11.48 -1.27
CA GLU A 464 -9.32 10.79 -0.09
C GLU A 464 -9.03 11.55 1.20
N GLY A 465 -9.80 11.23 2.23
CA GLY A 465 -9.65 11.67 3.61
C GLY A 465 -10.82 11.14 4.41
N ASP A 466 -10.55 10.34 5.44
CA ASP A 466 -11.58 9.67 6.23
C ASP A 466 -11.34 9.79 7.73
N GLY A 467 -12.17 10.53 8.40
CA GLY A 467 -12.20 10.66 9.87
C GLY A 467 -13.13 9.67 10.58
N TYR A 468 -13.67 8.64 9.92
CA TYR A 468 -14.79 7.84 10.47
C TYR A 468 -14.58 6.34 10.44
N TYR A 469 -14.00 5.80 9.37
CA TYR A 469 -13.87 4.36 9.17
C TYR A 469 -12.40 3.94 9.13
N TRP A 470 -11.64 4.37 8.12
CA TRP A 470 -10.21 4.06 8.00
C TRP A 470 -9.33 4.96 8.86
N PHE A 471 -9.79 6.17 9.19
CA PHE A 471 -9.01 7.19 9.90
C PHE A 471 -7.73 7.54 9.17
N GLU A 472 -7.81 7.59 7.85
CA GLU A 472 -6.72 8.01 6.97
C GLU A 472 -6.71 9.52 6.81
N GLN A 473 -5.62 10.13 7.26
CA GLN A 473 -5.43 11.57 7.16
C GLN A 473 -4.98 11.92 5.76
N ALA A 474 -5.70 12.84 5.12
CA ALA A 474 -5.43 13.31 3.78
C ALA A 474 -5.85 14.79 3.61
N GLY A 475 -6.40 15.11 2.46
CA GLY A 475 -6.73 16.47 2.03
C GLY A 475 -5.59 17.06 1.22
N VAL A 476 -5.88 17.45 -0.02
CA VAL A 476 -4.87 17.98 -0.95
C VAL A 476 -4.80 19.51 -0.88
N ARG A 477 -3.64 20.08 -1.27
CA ARG A 477 -3.43 21.54 -1.28
C ARG A 477 -2.86 22.10 -2.59
N ASP A 478 -2.24 21.26 -3.41
CA ASP A 478 -1.61 21.66 -4.68
C ASP A 478 -1.51 20.42 -5.56
N VAL A 479 -2.50 20.19 -6.42
CA VAL A 479 -2.60 19.02 -7.26
C VAL A 479 -2.68 19.42 -8.72
N ILE A 480 -1.83 18.84 -9.55
CA ILE A 480 -1.84 18.99 -11.01
C ILE A 480 -2.03 17.62 -11.65
N ILE A 481 -3.11 17.45 -12.42
CA ILE A 481 -3.45 16.26 -13.18
C ILE A 481 -3.43 16.65 -14.65
N ARG A 482 -2.41 16.20 -15.40
CA ARG A 482 -2.22 16.67 -16.78
C ARG A 482 -1.72 15.60 -17.75
N ASN A 483 -2.09 15.75 -19.02
CA ASN A 483 -1.63 14.90 -20.12
C ASN A 483 -1.96 13.41 -19.92
N ASN A 484 -2.97 13.08 -19.13
CA ASN A 484 -3.36 11.71 -18.86
C ASN A 484 -4.48 11.25 -19.80
N VAL A 485 -4.60 9.94 -19.96
CA VAL A 485 -5.71 9.28 -20.64
C VAL A 485 -6.54 8.52 -19.60
N PHE A 486 -7.79 8.90 -19.46
CA PHE A 486 -8.79 8.20 -18.66
C PHE A 486 -9.71 7.44 -19.62
N ASP A 487 -9.56 6.12 -19.66
CA ASP A 487 -10.25 5.26 -20.60
C ASP A 487 -11.29 4.41 -19.90
N ASN A 488 -12.56 4.72 -20.12
CA ASN A 488 -13.72 3.97 -19.61
C ASN A 488 -13.65 3.67 -18.10
N CYS A 489 -13.21 4.61 -17.28
CA CYS A 489 -13.22 4.44 -15.83
C CYS A 489 -14.62 4.33 -15.25
N ASN A 490 -14.78 3.84 -14.02
CA ASN A 490 -16.06 3.65 -13.31
C ASN A 490 -16.94 2.50 -13.85
N TYR A 491 -16.37 1.50 -14.51
CA TYR A 491 -17.16 0.39 -15.07
C TYR A 491 -17.52 -0.72 -14.06
N GLY A 492 -16.81 -0.81 -12.94
CA GLY A 492 -17.00 -1.87 -11.95
C GLY A 492 -18.17 -1.62 -10.98
N TYR A 493 -18.05 -2.11 -9.76
CA TYR A 493 -19.09 -1.96 -8.75
C TYR A 493 -19.40 -0.49 -8.45
N PHE A 494 -20.67 -0.11 -8.50
CA PHE A 494 -21.12 1.29 -8.45
C PHE A 494 -20.68 2.08 -7.18
N GLN A 495 -20.27 1.40 -6.11
CA GLN A 495 -19.77 2.06 -4.89
C GLN A 495 -18.27 2.38 -4.93
N TRP A 496 -17.51 1.90 -5.92
CA TRP A 496 -16.08 2.13 -6.03
C TRP A 496 -15.71 3.53 -6.55
N GLY A 497 -16.65 4.23 -7.17
CA GLY A 497 -16.44 5.59 -7.64
C GLY A 497 -17.71 6.35 -7.92
N LYS A 498 -17.73 7.64 -7.60
CA LYS A 498 -18.83 8.54 -7.94
C LYS A 498 -18.63 9.26 -9.27
N ALA A 499 -17.39 9.33 -9.73
CA ALA A 499 -16.96 9.93 -10.98
C ALA A 499 -15.53 9.47 -11.30
N CYS A 500 -15.05 9.76 -12.51
CA CYS A 500 -13.69 9.46 -12.95
C CYS A 500 -12.64 10.04 -11.98
N ILE A 501 -12.79 11.33 -11.63
CA ILE A 501 -12.01 11.98 -10.57
C ILE A 501 -12.98 12.44 -9.49
N ALA A 502 -12.78 11.99 -8.25
CA ALA A 502 -13.70 12.25 -7.17
C ALA A 502 -12.98 12.62 -5.86
N THR A 503 -13.71 13.21 -4.94
CA THR A 503 -13.32 13.26 -3.54
C THR A 503 -13.96 12.11 -2.78
N GLY A 504 -13.27 11.61 -1.75
CA GLY A 504 -13.76 10.53 -0.90
C GLY A 504 -14.82 10.96 0.11
N ASN A 505 -14.78 10.36 1.28
CA ASN A 505 -15.80 10.57 2.31
C ASN A 505 -15.78 11.98 2.93
N GLY A 506 -14.64 12.66 2.95
CA GLY A 506 -14.46 14.04 3.35
C GLY A 506 -15.24 14.50 4.58
N PRO A 507 -15.42 15.81 4.76
CA PRO A 507 -16.25 16.34 5.84
C PRO A 507 -17.74 16.03 5.63
N ARG A 508 -18.43 15.69 6.72
CA ARG A 508 -19.89 15.43 6.75
C ARG A 508 -20.71 16.67 7.07
N GLU A 509 -20.09 17.65 7.74
CA GLU A 509 -20.70 18.94 8.07
C GLU A 509 -19.78 20.09 7.69
N SER A 510 -20.30 21.31 7.63
CA SER A 510 -19.54 22.53 7.31
C SER A 510 -18.66 22.40 6.06
N LYS A 511 -19.18 21.76 5.02
CA LYS A 511 -18.41 21.39 3.83
C LYS A 511 -17.79 22.60 3.12
N LEU A 512 -18.54 23.72 3.05
CA LEU A 512 -18.07 24.95 2.42
C LEU A 512 -16.96 25.63 3.24
N GLU A 513 -17.09 25.63 4.57
CA GLU A 513 -16.14 26.24 5.49
C GLU A 513 -14.87 25.39 5.66
N SER A 514 -15.02 24.07 5.58
CA SER A 514 -13.92 23.13 5.75
C SER A 514 -12.83 23.31 4.68
N ARG A 515 -13.23 23.43 3.41
CA ARG A 515 -12.28 23.55 2.31
C ARG A 515 -11.16 22.53 2.43
N TYR A 516 -11.56 21.27 2.71
CA TYR A 516 -10.64 20.19 3.04
C TYR A 516 -9.64 19.92 1.91
N ASN A 517 -10.11 19.97 0.65
CA ASN A 517 -9.27 19.93 -0.54
C ASN A 517 -9.13 21.32 -1.17
N ARG A 518 -7.96 21.62 -1.75
CA ARG A 518 -7.71 22.94 -2.36
C ARG A 518 -6.80 22.83 -3.57
N ASN A 519 -6.94 23.81 -4.49
CA ASN A 519 -6.04 24.05 -5.61
C ASN A 519 -5.81 22.82 -6.47
N VAL A 520 -6.85 22.37 -7.15
CA VAL A 520 -6.81 21.22 -8.06
C VAL A 520 -6.82 21.73 -9.49
N VAL A 521 -5.78 21.43 -10.27
CA VAL A 521 -5.68 21.76 -11.69
C VAL A 521 -5.77 20.46 -12.50
N ILE A 522 -6.72 20.42 -13.43
CA ILE A 522 -6.97 19.28 -14.34
C ILE A 522 -6.89 19.84 -15.75
N GLU A 523 -5.80 19.55 -16.46
CA GLU A 523 -5.52 20.18 -17.74
C GLU A 523 -4.96 19.23 -18.80
N ASN A 524 -5.31 19.44 -20.05
CA ASN A 524 -4.74 18.71 -21.21
C ASN A 524 -4.92 17.17 -21.12
N ASN A 525 -5.95 16.67 -20.43
CA ASN A 525 -6.25 15.24 -20.35
C ASN A 525 -7.25 14.82 -21.42
N THR A 526 -7.23 13.54 -21.75
CA THR A 526 -8.25 12.90 -22.57
C THR A 526 -9.13 12.00 -21.70
N PHE A 527 -10.43 12.27 -21.66
CA PHE A 527 -11.46 11.44 -21.02
C PHE A 527 -12.26 10.71 -22.11
N ARG A 528 -11.91 9.47 -22.40
CA ARG A 528 -12.69 8.58 -23.25
C ARG A 528 -13.62 7.79 -22.36
N VAL A 529 -14.92 8.11 -22.37
CA VAL A 529 -15.85 7.67 -21.32
C VAL A 529 -17.17 7.12 -21.87
N PHE A 530 -17.61 6.01 -21.32
CA PHE A 530 -19.00 5.52 -21.45
C PHE A 530 -19.86 6.09 -20.31
N ASP A 531 -19.30 6.30 -19.12
CA ASP A 531 -19.93 6.92 -17.96
C ASP A 531 -19.68 8.45 -18.02
N PRO A 532 -20.74 9.27 -18.11
CA PRO A 532 -20.60 10.72 -18.25
C PRO A 532 -20.04 11.43 -17.02
N ARG A 533 -19.93 10.78 -15.86
CA ARG A 533 -19.49 11.38 -14.59
C ARG A 533 -17.97 11.62 -14.59
N ILE A 534 -17.56 12.84 -14.82
CA ILE A 534 -16.14 13.24 -14.90
C ILE A 534 -15.59 13.67 -13.53
N LEU A 535 -16.25 14.65 -12.88
CA LEU A 535 -15.86 15.15 -11.56
C LEU A 535 -16.98 15.05 -10.54
N ASN A 536 -16.66 14.57 -9.34
CA ASN A 536 -17.56 14.64 -8.18
C ASN A 536 -16.77 15.10 -6.95
N PHE A 537 -16.86 16.39 -6.62
CA PHE A 537 -16.09 17.00 -5.56
C PHE A 537 -16.96 17.44 -4.38
N VAL A 538 -16.43 17.19 -3.18
CA VAL A 538 -17.00 17.65 -1.91
C VAL A 538 -15.96 18.50 -1.19
N SER A 539 -16.37 19.62 -0.60
CA SER A 539 -15.53 20.46 0.26
C SER A 539 -14.19 20.85 -0.39
N THR A 540 -14.24 21.25 -1.65
CA THR A 540 -13.06 21.63 -2.45
C THR A 540 -13.09 23.12 -2.75
N ASP A 541 -11.97 23.80 -2.49
CA ASP A 541 -11.79 25.23 -2.82
C ASP A 541 -10.76 25.39 -3.93
N SER A 542 -11.15 25.97 -5.04
CA SER A 542 -10.37 26.17 -6.25
C SER A 542 -10.10 24.89 -7.03
N CYS A 543 -10.82 24.75 -8.12
CA CYS A 543 -10.56 23.76 -9.16
C CYS A 543 -10.55 24.45 -10.53
N LEU A 544 -9.50 24.21 -11.31
CA LEU A 544 -9.41 24.61 -12.70
C LEU A 544 -9.46 23.35 -13.58
N PHE A 545 -10.48 23.25 -14.43
CA PHE A 545 -10.61 22.21 -15.45
C PHE A 545 -10.54 22.87 -16.83
N VAL A 546 -9.45 22.65 -17.58
CA VAL A 546 -9.18 23.41 -18.81
C VAL A 546 -8.47 22.54 -19.86
N ASN A 547 -8.75 22.78 -21.14
CA ASN A 547 -8.12 22.10 -22.26
C ASN A 547 -8.22 20.56 -22.20
N ASN A 548 -9.25 20.02 -21.55
CA ASN A 548 -9.46 18.59 -21.49
C ASN A 548 -10.40 18.16 -22.62
N LYS A 549 -10.06 17.07 -23.29
CA LYS A 549 -10.88 16.44 -24.32
C LYS A 549 -11.80 15.40 -23.70
N ILE A 550 -13.10 15.50 -23.94
CA ILE A 550 -14.09 14.51 -23.51
C ILE A 550 -14.64 13.79 -24.76
N GLU A 551 -14.40 12.48 -24.83
CA GLU A 551 -14.80 11.62 -25.94
C GLU A 551 -15.79 10.56 -25.45
N LYS A 552 -16.93 10.42 -26.13
CA LYS A 552 -17.89 9.37 -25.81
C LYS A 552 -17.36 8.02 -26.29
N SER A 553 -17.39 7.01 -25.41
CA SER A 553 -17.12 5.61 -25.72
C SER A 553 -18.42 4.81 -25.80
N ALA A 554 -18.41 3.76 -26.62
CA ALA A 554 -19.49 2.77 -26.74
C ALA A 554 -19.03 1.36 -26.29
N ASP A 555 -17.90 1.23 -25.61
CA ASP A 555 -17.33 -0.06 -25.22
C ASP A 555 -18.11 -0.74 -24.09
N TYR A 556 -18.86 0.06 -23.31
CA TYR A 556 -19.73 -0.41 -22.23
C TYR A 556 -21.10 0.26 -22.33
N GLU A 557 -22.13 -0.46 -21.86
CA GLU A 557 -23.47 0.10 -21.71
C GLU A 557 -23.58 0.86 -20.39
N TYR A 558 -24.05 2.12 -20.44
CA TYR A 558 -24.28 2.93 -19.25
C TYR A 558 -25.70 2.74 -18.69
N THR A 559 -25.82 2.30 -17.44
CA THR A 559 -27.10 1.93 -16.82
C THR A 559 -27.48 2.72 -15.56
N LEU A 560 -26.61 3.61 -15.05
CA LEU A 560 -26.80 4.24 -13.74
C LEU A 560 -27.72 5.47 -13.73
N GLY A 561 -28.10 6.03 -14.84
CA GLY A 561 -29.08 7.15 -14.92
C GLY A 561 -28.57 8.54 -14.49
N GLU A 562 -27.46 8.69 -13.74
CA GLU A 562 -26.85 10.00 -13.46
C GLU A 562 -26.06 10.46 -14.69
N THR A 563 -26.40 11.61 -15.23
CA THR A 563 -25.83 12.11 -16.50
C THR A 563 -25.03 13.38 -16.35
N ARG A 564 -24.95 13.94 -15.15
CA ARG A 564 -24.20 15.19 -14.92
C ARG A 564 -22.70 14.92 -14.90
N PRO A 565 -21.93 15.55 -15.79
CA PRO A 565 -20.49 15.34 -15.84
C PRO A 565 -19.76 15.95 -14.64
N PHE A 566 -20.32 16.98 -14.03
CA PHE A 566 -19.71 17.72 -12.93
C PHE A 566 -20.71 17.87 -11.78
N VAL A 567 -20.33 17.42 -10.58
CA VAL A 567 -21.11 17.51 -9.35
C VAL A 567 -20.26 18.11 -8.25
N PHE A 568 -20.74 19.17 -7.60
CA PHE A 568 -20.02 19.89 -6.56
C PHE A 568 -20.91 20.08 -5.32
N ASP A 569 -20.40 19.71 -4.14
CA ASP A 569 -21.09 19.83 -2.86
C ASP A 569 -20.20 20.54 -1.83
N GLY A 570 -20.61 21.74 -1.36
CA GLY A 570 -19.80 22.55 -0.47
C GLY A 570 -18.47 23.01 -1.07
N CYS A 571 -18.43 23.23 -2.38
CA CYS A 571 -17.25 23.68 -3.12
C CYS A 571 -17.31 25.18 -3.44
N SER A 572 -16.14 25.79 -3.66
CA SER A 572 -16.01 27.20 -4.09
C SER A 572 -14.94 27.34 -5.17
N ASN A 573 -15.03 28.42 -5.96
CA ASN A 573 -14.04 28.78 -7.00
C ASN A 573 -13.82 27.64 -8.04
N MET A 574 -14.91 27.05 -8.54
CA MET A 574 -14.89 26.01 -9.58
C MET A 574 -14.88 26.67 -10.97
N ASP A 575 -13.76 26.63 -11.67
CA ASP A 575 -13.60 27.13 -13.05
C ASP A 575 -13.55 25.92 -14.01
N ILE A 576 -14.68 25.64 -14.67
CA ILE A 576 -14.85 24.48 -15.54
C ILE A 576 -15.01 24.98 -16.98
N ARG A 577 -14.02 24.73 -17.81
CA ARG A 577 -13.98 25.13 -19.21
C ARG A 577 -14.02 23.89 -20.09
N THR A 578 -15.17 23.60 -20.64
CA THR A 578 -15.36 22.55 -21.65
C THR A 578 -15.49 23.22 -23.00
N GLU A 579 -14.61 22.94 -23.93
CA GLU A 579 -14.74 23.36 -25.33
C GLU A 579 -15.64 22.43 -26.12
#